data_156d05d80e284994efe3305b2fdca89c
#
_entry.id   156d05d80e284994efe3305b2fdca89c
#
_cell.length_a   1.000
_cell.length_b   1.000
_cell.length_c   1.000
_cell.angle_alpha   90.00
_cell.angle_beta   90.00
_cell.angle_gamma   90.00
#
_symmetry.space_group_name_H-M   'P 1'
#
loop_
_entity.id
_entity.type
_entity.pdbx_description
1 polymer ?
#
loop_
_entity_poly.entity_id
_entity_poly.type
_entity_poly.pdbx_seq_one_letter_code
_entity_poly.pdbx_strand_id
1 'polypeptide(L)'
;NVLKSVRMATNDINDDKIIIVPKDNRNDPLQTLEVSKELYNDGVKIIIGPIFKKNTVKLKELNGDLIFLSFTNRIEQSNKNVINAGVNSISQFNAIKKFQKLNGIERSYLLSPKTGFLNEIKIGVKKSNIKLKDEYFYDPDPTLITKQIEELTRYRIRKQNLLDEIKRIENSDEFNKEKKLAQLEKLDTIGGINFDSVIMADFEEDLKSVATSLIYTDIPPTRITYITLNQWFDKSLINEKMIQPIYFPSVNYENYINYLNKFNTNFKRNSNQIAFLSYDLTGLVYYLLFKNNFVVNNEIFY
;
A
#
# COMPACT_ATOMS: atom_id res chain seq x y z
N ASN A 1 1.13 -10.33 19.67
CA ASN A 1 0.04 -10.75 18.76
C ASN A 1 0.54 -11.75 17.70
N VAL A 2 1.75 -11.56 17.09
CA VAL A 2 2.31 -12.47 16.06
C VAL A 2 2.34 -13.93 16.55
N LEU A 3 2.98 -14.21 17.69
CA LEU A 3 3.05 -15.57 18.24
C LEU A 3 1.65 -16.19 18.49
N LYS A 4 0.69 -15.38 18.97
CA LYS A 4 -0.68 -15.84 19.18
C LYS A 4 -1.35 -16.24 17.86
N SER A 5 -1.13 -15.46 16.81
CA SER A 5 -1.66 -15.74 15.47
C SER A 5 -1.04 -16.98 14.84
N VAL A 6 0.29 -17.14 14.97
CA VAL A 6 0.98 -18.35 14.50
C VAL A 6 0.43 -19.59 15.23
N ARG A 7 0.28 -19.55 16.56
CA ARG A 7 -0.32 -20.65 17.33
C ARG A 7 -1.77 -20.92 16.93
N MET A 8 -2.55 -19.87 16.67
CA MET A 8 -3.92 -20.05 16.20
C MET A 8 -3.96 -20.72 14.82
N ALA A 9 -3.06 -20.35 13.91
CA ALA A 9 -2.94 -20.99 12.60
C ALA A 9 -2.51 -22.46 12.72
N THR A 10 -1.52 -22.78 13.56
CA THR A 10 -1.10 -24.18 13.75
C THR A 10 -2.17 -25.04 14.41
N ASN A 11 -2.94 -24.49 15.34
CA ASN A 11 -4.10 -25.20 15.90
C ASN A 11 -5.18 -25.48 14.85
N ASP A 12 -5.39 -24.57 13.89
CA ASP A 12 -6.34 -24.77 12.79
C ASP A 12 -5.85 -25.81 11.78
N ILE A 13 -4.54 -25.84 11.52
CA ILE A 13 -3.89 -26.84 10.68
C ILE A 13 -4.00 -28.25 11.31
N ASN A 14 -3.81 -28.33 12.63
CA ASN A 14 -3.93 -29.56 13.42
C ASN A 14 -3.09 -30.74 12.84
N ASP A 15 -1.81 -30.46 12.50
CA ASP A 15 -0.84 -31.45 12.01
C ASP A 15 0.43 -31.42 12.86
N ASP A 16 0.77 -32.55 13.50
CA ASP A 16 1.93 -32.70 14.39
C ASP A 16 3.29 -32.61 13.66
N LYS A 17 3.29 -32.57 12.34
CA LYS A 17 4.52 -32.40 11.52
C LYS A 17 5.13 -31.02 11.64
N ILE A 18 4.39 -30.05 12.21
CA ILE A 18 4.88 -28.69 12.42
C ILE A 18 5.03 -28.40 13.90
N ILE A 19 6.22 -27.99 14.29
CA ILE A 19 6.54 -27.55 15.66
C ILE A 19 6.94 -26.08 15.60
N ILE A 20 6.30 -25.24 16.41
CA ILE A 20 6.63 -23.82 16.56
C ILE A 20 7.57 -23.61 17.73
N VAL A 21 8.77 -23.10 17.45
CA VAL A 21 9.78 -22.76 18.45
C VAL A 21 9.87 -21.23 18.58
N PRO A 22 9.20 -20.62 19.58
CA PRO A 22 9.21 -19.17 19.73
C PRO A 22 10.54 -18.69 20.34
N LYS A 23 11.09 -17.62 19.76
CA LYS A 23 12.27 -16.90 20.30
C LYS A 23 11.99 -15.40 20.28
N ASP A 24 12.49 -14.69 21.29
CA ASP A 24 12.45 -13.23 21.36
C ASP A 24 13.79 -12.63 20.93
N ASN A 25 13.78 -11.87 19.88
CA ASN A 25 14.96 -11.16 19.37
C ASN A 25 15.15 -9.76 19.99
N ARG A 26 14.30 -9.36 20.96
CA ARG A 26 14.34 -8.07 21.66
C ARG A 26 14.41 -6.85 20.72
N ASN A 27 14.00 -7.01 19.47
CA ASN A 27 14.12 -6.02 18.41
C ASN A 27 15.56 -5.48 18.22
N ASP A 28 16.54 -6.35 18.42
CA ASP A 28 17.98 -6.05 18.30
C ASP A 28 18.62 -6.90 17.19
N PRO A 29 19.47 -6.31 16.31
CA PRO A 29 20.08 -7.02 15.20
C PRO A 29 21.07 -8.12 15.62
N LEU A 30 21.83 -7.91 16.70
CA LEU A 30 22.79 -8.91 17.20
C LEU A 30 22.05 -10.06 17.88
N GLN A 31 21.09 -9.74 18.73
CA GLN A 31 20.25 -10.75 19.35
C GLN A 31 19.44 -11.56 18.30
N THR A 32 19.01 -10.90 17.21
CA THR A 32 18.36 -11.62 16.09
C THR A 32 19.32 -12.62 15.45
N LEU A 33 20.58 -12.25 15.24
CA LEU A 33 21.60 -13.17 14.72
C LEU A 33 21.86 -14.33 15.66
N GLU A 34 22.03 -14.09 16.97
CA GLU A 34 22.30 -15.11 17.99
C GLU A 34 21.16 -16.12 18.09
N VAL A 35 19.92 -15.66 18.28
CA VAL A 35 18.76 -16.58 18.35
C VAL A 35 18.54 -17.34 17.06
N SER A 36 18.90 -16.77 15.90
CA SER A 36 18.82 -17.46 14.62
C SER A 36 19.83 -18.59 14.51
N LYS A 37 21.06 -18.39 15.04
CA LYS A 37 22.08 -19.45 15.15
C LYS A 37 21.65 -20.57 16.07
N GLU A 38 21.08 -20.24 17.23
CA GLU A 38 20.51 -21.23 18.15
C GLU A 38 19.43 -22.07 17.44
N LEU A 39 18.45 -21.41 16.82
CA LEU A 39 17.37 -22.09 16.09
C LEU A 39 17.91 -22.99 14.96
N TYR A 40 18.93 -22.54 14.23
CA TYR A 40 19.57 -23.35 13.20
C TYR A 40 20.21 -24.64 13.77
N ASN A 41 20.91 -24.52 14.91
CA ASN A 41 21.52 -25.64 15.59
C ASN A 41 20.46 -26.62 16.15
N ASP A 42 19.28 -26.11 16.53
CA ASP A 42 18.11 -26.90 16.95
C ASP A 42 17.38 -27.55 15.76
N GLY A 43 17.90 -27.39 14.52
CA GLY A 43 17.33 -28.00 13.32
C GLY A 43 16.22 -27.20 12.64
N VAL A 44 15.92 -25.97 13.08
CA VAL A 44 14.94 -25.10 12.43
C VAL A 44 15.45 -24.67 11.05
N LYS A 45 14.58 -24.73 10.06
CA LYS A 45 14.89 -24.35 8.66
C LYS A 45 14.16 -23.10 8.18
N ILE A 46 13.00 -22.77 8.78
CA ILE A 46 12.17 -21.63 8.39
C ILE A 46 11.89 -20.78 9.62
N ILE A 47 12.17 -19.48 9.52
CA ILE A 47 11.88 -18.48 10.56
C ILE A 47 10.83 -17.51 10.04
N ILE A 48 9.69 -17.42 10.71
CA ILE A 48 8.66 -16.39 10.49
C ILE A 48 9.09 -15.12 11.24
N GLY A 49 9.65 -14.17 10.52
CA GLY A 49 10.28 -12.95 11.03
C GLY A 49 11.62 -12.68 10.35
N PRO A 50 12.35 -11.66 10.81
CA PRO A 50 11.96 -10.61 11.75
C PRO A 50 10.95 -9.62 11.17
N ILE A 51 10.38 -8.77 12.05
CA ILE A 51 9.38 -7.77 11.63
C ILE A 51 10.06 -6.54 11.02
N PHE A 52 11.14 -6.07 11.61
CA PHE A 52 11.78 -4.81 11.24
C PHE A 52 13.04 -5.02 10.40
N LYS A 53 13.21 -4.21 9.35
CA LYS A 53 14.35 -4.27 8.43
C LYS A 53 15.71 -4.21 9.15
N LYS A 54 15.85 -3.40 10.19
CA LYS A 54 17.13 -3.32 10.92
C LYS A 54 17.63 -4.67 11.43
N ASN A 55 16.70 -5.57 11.73
CA ASN A 55 17.00 -6.90 12.25
C ASN A 55 17.37 -7.90 11.14
N THR A 56 17.16 -7.57 9.87
CA THR A 56 17.59 -8.43 8.74
C THR A 56 19.04 -8.20 8.34
N VAL A 57 19.65 -7.08 8.72
CA VAL A 57 20.96 -6.64 8.23
C VAL A 57 22.08 -7.64 8.56
N LYS A 58 22.05 -8.22 9.76
CA LYS A 58 23.05 -9.20 10.23
C LYS A 58 22.80 -10.62 9.72
N LEU A 59 21.62 -10.94 9.20
CA LEU A 59 21.26 -12.29 8.78
C LEU A 59 22.04 -12.77 7.55
N LYS A 60 22.67 -11.86 6.79
CA LYS A 60 23.58 -12.20 5.70
C LYS A 60 24.85 -12.94 6.16
N GLU A 61 25.13 -12.92 7.47
CA GLU A 61 26.27 -13.66 8.09
C GLU A 61 25.92 -15.14 8.30
N LEU A 62 24.67 -15.56 8.08
CA LEU A 62 24.20 -16.92 8.23
C LEU A 62 24.28 -17.71 6.91
N ASN A 63 24.38 -19.03 7.04
CA ASN A 63 24.36 -19.94 5.91
C ASN A 63 23.01 -19.94 5.18
N GLY A 64 23.05 -20.26 3.87
CA GLY A 64 21.91 -20.21 2.95
C GLY A 64 20.77 -21.19 3.23
N ASP A 65 20.94 -22.13 4.16
CA ASP A 65 19.94 -23.16 4.48
C ASP A 65 18.83 -22.70 5.42
N LEU A 66 18.99 -21.52 6.04
CA LEU A 66 17.99 -20.93 6.93
C LEU A 66 17.20 -19.86 6.20
N ILE A 67 15.89 -20.05 6.10
CA ILE A 67 14.99 -19.19 5.36
C ILE A 67 14.25 -18.26 6.34
N PHE A 68 14.30 -16.96 6.06
CA PHE A 68 13.59 -15.93 6.83
C PHE A 68 12.42 -15.38 6.03
N LEU A 69 11.22 -15.49 6.57
CA LEU A 69 10.00 -14.90 6.02
C LEU A 69 9.70 -13.60 6.78
N SER A 70 10.31 -12.50 6.33
CA SER A 70 10.28 -11.22 7.04
C SER A 70 9.02 -10.41 6.71
N PHE A 71 8.41 -9.80 7.74
CA PHE A 71 7.25 -8.91 7.59
C PHE A 71 7.63 -7.45 7.26
N THR A 72 8.90 -7.17 7.01
CA THR A 72 9.29 -5.80 6.64
C THR A 72 8.58 -5.34 5.36
N ASN A 73 8.11 -4.09 5.37
CA ASN A 73 7.59 -3.43 4.18
C ASN A 73 8.72 -2.84 3.30
N ARG A 74 9.96 -2.86 3.79
CA ARG A 74 11.15 -2.43 3.07
C ARG A 74 11.71 -3.56 2.23
N ILE A 75 12.01 -3.27 0.97
CA ILE A 75 12.50 -4.28 0.03
C ILE A 75 13.93 -4.69 0.42
N GLU A 76 14.13 -5.98 0.68
CA GLU A 76 15.44 -6.56 0.90
C GLU A 76 16.08 -6.91 -0.45
N GLN A 77 17.26 -6.37 -0.72
CA GLN A 77 17.97 -6.58 -1.99
C GLN A 77 19.26 -7.36 -1.83
N SER A 78 19.77 -7.50 -0.61
CA SER A 78 21.14 -7.97 -0.35
C SER A 78 21.23 -9.36 0.27
N ASN A 79 20.12 -9.94 0.70
CA ASN A 79 20.11 -11.22 1.41
C ASN A 79 19.15 -12.21 0.75
N LYS A 80 19.72 -13.25 0.11
CA LYS A 80 18.93 -14.29 -0.59
C LYS A 80 18.13 -15.18 0.37
N ASN A 81 18.48 -15.19 1.65
CA ASN A 81 17.79 -16.00 2.66
C ASN A 81 16.60 -15.28 3.27
N VAL A 82 16.44 -13.98 3.01
CA VAL A 82 15.35 -13.16 3.54
C VAL A 82 14.33 -12.90 2.45
N ILE A 83 13.19 -13.54 2.59
CA ILE A 83 12.04 -13.38 1.70
C ILE A 83 11.09 -12.37 2.32
N ASN A 84 10.68 -11.37 1.55
CA ASN A 84 9.70 -10.39 1.97
C ASN A 84 8.29 -11.00 1.94
N ALA A 85 7.76 -11.33 3.12
CA ALA A 85 6.40 -11.81 3.33
C ALA A 85 5.43 -10.69 3.75
N GLY A 86 5.93 -9.47 3.93
CA GLY A 86 5.13 -8.29 4.23
C GLY A 86 4.55 -7.62 2.98
N VAL A 87 3.59 -6.72 3.20
CA VAL A 87 3.04 -5.87 2.14
C VAL A 87 4.07 -4.79 1.79
N ASN A 88 4.67 -4.89 0.61
CA ASN A 88 5.69 -3.95 0.13
C ASN A 88 5.19 -3.16 -1.11
N SER A 89 5.94 -2.16 -1.52
CA SER A 89 5.56 -1.31 -2.65
C SER A 89 5.45 -2.07 -3.98
N ILE A 90 6.29 -3.09 -4.21
CA ILE A 90 6.24 -3.87 -5.46
C ILE A 90 4.91 -4.61 -5.59
N SER A 91 4.50 -5.32 -4.53
CA SER A 91 3.24 -6.07 -4.53
C SER A 91 2.03 -5.14 -4.71
N GLN A 92 2.07 -3.97 -4.07
CA GLN A 92 1.02 -2.98 -4.18
C GLN A 92 0.93 -2.38 -5.59
N PHE A 93 2.04 -1.94 -6.18
CA PHE A 93 2.04 -1.42 -7.56
C PHE A 93 1.69 -2.50 -8.60
N ASN A 94 2.03 -3.76 -8.38
CA ASN A 94 1.56 -4.86 -9.23
C ASN A 94 0.03 -5.01 -9.17
N ALA A 95 -0.57 -4.91 -7.99
CA ALA A 95 -2.02 -4.94 -7.84
C ALA A 95 -2.69 -3.72 -8.49
N ILE A 96 -2.14 -2.52 -8.29
CA ILE A 96 -2.62 -1.28 -8.94
C ILE A 96 -2.53 -1.39 -10.47
N LYS A 97 -1.41 -1.87 -11.00
CA LYS A 97 -1.22 -2.10 -12.44
C LYS A 97 -2.29 -3.06 -13.01
N LYS A 98 -2.62 -4.13 -12.27
CA LYS A 98 -3.69 -5.05 -12.67
C LYS A 98 -5.05 -4.35 -12.66
N PHE A 99 -5.33 -3.54 -11.64
CA PHE A 99 -6.55 -2.75 -11.52
C PHE A 99 -6.68 -1.75 -12.68
N GLN A 100 -5.62 -1.01 -12.99
CA GLN A 100 -5.59 -0.08 -14.14
C GLN A 100 -5.95 -0.79 -15.44
N LYS A 101 -5.31 -1.94 -15.71
CA LYS A 101 -5.58 -2.73 -16.91
C LYS A 101 -7.04 -3.19 -17.00
N LEU A 102 -7.62 -3.63 -15.89
CA LEU A 102 -9.01 -4.10 -15.83
C LEU A 102 -10.03 -2.99 -16.04
N ASN A 103 -9.68 -1.75 -15.68
CA ASN A 103 -10.58 -0.59 -15.75
C ASN A 103 -10.24 0.38 -16.90
N GLY A 104 -9.33 0.01 -17.81
CA GLY A 104 -8.98 0.85 -18.95
C GLY A 104 -8.30 2.18 -18.57
N ILE A 105 -7.62 2.24 -17.43
CA ILE A 105 -6.91 3.42 -16.96
C ILE A 105 -5.54 3.48 -17.63
N GLU A 106 -5.27 4.55 -18.39
CA GLU A 106 -4.06 4.69 -19.19
C GLU A 106 -3.11 5.76 -18.70
N ARG A 107 -3.62 6.83 -18.10
CA ARG A 107 -2.86 8.04 -17.77
C ARG A 107 -2.93 8.33 -16.27
N SER A 108 -2.15 7.60 -15.50
CA SER A 108 -2.07 7.77 -14.04
C SER A 108 -0.92 8.69 -13.64
N TYR A 109 -1.18 9.64 -12.75
CA TYR A 109 -0.15 10.39 -12.05
C TYR A 109 0.14 9.74 -10.70
N LEU A 110 1.41 9.63 -10.34
CA LEU A 110 1.84 9.24 -9.00
C LEU A 110 2.10 10.50 -8.16
N LEU A 111 1.41 10.63 -7.06
CA LEU A 111 1.64 11.65 -6.04
C LEU A 111 2.28 10.99 -4.82
N SER A 112 3.45 11.45 -4.42
CA SER A 112 4.14 10.90 -3.25
C SER A 112 4.85 12.00 -2.46
N PRO A 113 4.78 11.98 -1.12
CA PRO A 113 5.51 12.94 -0.30
C PRO A 113 7.02 12.68 -0.36
N LYS A 114 7.82 13.74 -0.21
CA LYS A 114 9.28 13.67 -0.07
C LYS A 114 9.66 13.24 1.34
N THR A 115 9.32 12.02 1.71
CA THR A 115 9.62 11.42 3.02
C THR A 115 10.69 10.33 2.91
N GLY A 116 11.10 9.77 4.05
CA GLY A 116 12.02 8.62 4.09
C GLY A 116 11.49 7.35 3.40
N PHE A 117 10.20 7.30 3.02
CA PHE A 117 9.59 6.19 2.31
C PHE A 117 9.63 6.36 0.77
N LEU A 118 9.95 7.56 0.26
CA LEU A 118 9.96 7.85 -1.19
C LEU A 118 10.84 6.88 -2.00
N ASN A 119 11.99 6.48 -1.44
CA ASN A 119 12.88 5.54 -2.13
C ASN A 119 12.21 4.16 -2.34
N GLU A 120 11.44 3.68 -1.38
CA GLU A 120 10.68 2.43 -1.50
C GLU A 120 9.57 2.53 -2.57
N ILE A 121 8.93 3.70 -2.66
CA ILE A 121 7.94 3.98 -3.71
C ILE A 121 8.62 3.90 -5.09
N LYS A 122 9.74 4.59 -5.30
CA LYS A 122 10.49 4.55 -6.56
C LYS A 122 10.95 3.15 -6.95
N ILE A 123 11.42 2.36 -5.97
CA ILE A 123 11.78 0.95 -6.21
C ILE A 123 10.53 0.15 -6.61
N GLY A 124 9.40 0.36 -5.93
CA GLY A 124 8.13 -0.30 -6.23
C GLY A 124 7.66 -0.02 -7.64
N VAL A 125 7.64 1.24 -8.06
CA VAL A 125 7.29 1.66 -9.43
C VAL A 125 8.21 0.99 -10.45
N LYS A 126 9.52 1.09 -10.26
CA LYS A 126 10.52 0.50 -11.17
C LYS A 126 10.39 -1.02 -11.28
N LYS A 127 10.26 -1.73 -10.16
CA LYS A 127 10.22 -3.20 -10.12
C LYS A 127 8.89 -3.78 -10.62
N SER A 128 7.77 -3.09 -10.37
CA SER A 128 6.45 -3.50 -10.91
C SER A 128 6.30 -3.22 -12.40
N ASN A 129 7.13 -2.34 -12.94
CA ASN A 129 7.00 -1.85 -14.32
C ASN A 129 5.58 -1.33 -14.61
N ILE A 130 5.01 -0.59 -13.66
CA ILE A 130 3.74 0.12 -13.82
C ILE A 130 3.96 1.30 -14.76
N LYS A 131 3.02 1.50 -15.70
CA LYS A 131 3.06 2.66 -16.60
C LYS A 131 2.41 3.86 -15.91
N LEU A 132 3.18 4.91 -15.73
CA LEU A 132 2.72 6.19 -15.20
C LEU A 132 2.81 7.24 -16.31
N LYS A 133 1.87 8.17 -16.30
CA LYS A 133 1.93 9.36 -17.17
C LYS A 133 3.01 10.32 -16.68
N ASP A 134 3.06 10.51 -15.34
CA ASP A 134 4.05 11.37 -14.69
C ASP A 134 4.12 11.04 -13.18
N GLU A 135 5.17 11.54 -12.54
CA GLU A 135 5.40 11.42 -11.10
C GLU A 135 5.59 12.81 -10.49
N TYR A 136 4.84 13.12 -9.44
CA TYR A 136 4.94 14.38 -8.72
C TYR A 136 5.29 14.12 -7.25
N PHE A 137 6.44 14.64 -6.82
CA PHE A 137 6.93 14.51 -5.46
C PHE A 137 6.76 15.84 -4.73
N TYR A 138 5.83 15.87 -3.76
CA TYR A 138 5.48 17.08 -3.03
C TYR A 138 6.15 17.15 -1.66
N ASP A 139 6.25 18.37 -1.13
CA ASP A 139 6.67 18.63 0.25
C ASP A 139 5.51 18.26 1.19
N PRO A 140 5.73 17.41 2.21
CA PRO A 140 4.67 16.96 3.12
C PRO A 140 4.19 18.05 4.10
N ASP A 141 4.75 19.26 4.08
CA ASP A 141 4.25 20.36 4.91
C ASP A 141 2.76 20.65 4.58
N PRO A 142 1.84 20.48 5.56
CA PRO A 142 0.40 20.66 5.32
C PRO A 142 0.04 22.06 4.78
N THR A 143 0.83 23.07 5.10
CA THR A 143 0.61 24.45 4.61
C THR A 143 0.92 24.62 3.14
N LEU A 144 1.69 23.72 2.55
CA LEU A 144 2.13 23.76 1.15
C LEU A 144 1.34 22.84 0.22
N ILE A 145 0.67 21.81 0.75
CA ILE A 145 0.02 20.76 -0.05
C ILE A 145 -0.95 21.36 -1.05
N THR A 146 -1.89 22.18 -0.62
CA THR A 146 -2.91 22.76 -1.52
C THR A 146 -2.28 23.57 -2.65
N LYS A 147 -1.27 24.39 -2.36
CA LYS A 147 -0.57 25.17 -3.40
C LYS A 147 0.12 24.27 -4.41
N GLN A 148 0.78 23.21 -3.96
CA GLN A 148 1.47 22.25 -4.82
C GLN A 148 0.47 21.50 -5.73
N ILE A 149 -0.70 21.14 -5.20
CA ILE A 149 -1.78 20.52 -6.00
C ILE A 149 -2.42 21.52 -6.96
N GLU A 150 -2.58 22.81 -6.61
CA GLU A 150 -3.00 23.85 -7.56
C GLU A 150 -2.05 23.95 -8.78
N GLU A 151 -0.74 23.92 -8.52
CA GLU A 151 0.29 23.97 -9.57
C GLU A 151 0.22 22.72 -10.46
N LEU A 152 0.18 21.53 -9.88
CA LEU A 152 0.06 20.25 -10.57
C LEU A 152 -1.16 20.20 -11.50
N THR A 153 -2.30 20.63 -10.97
CA THR A 153 -3.60 20.57 -11.66
C THR A 153 -3.83 21.76 -12.61
N ARG A 154 -2.91 22.72 -12.63
CA ARG A 154 -3.07 24.00 -13.36
C ARG A 154 -4.37 24.72 -13.00
N TYR A 155 -4.79 24.62 -11.74
CA TYR A 155 -6.08 25.15 -11.28
C TYR A 155 -6.28 26.62 -11.62
N ARG A 156 -5.30 27.48 -11.36
CA ARG A 156 -5.38 28.91 -11.62
C ARG A 156 -5.59 29.23 -13.11
N ILE A 157 -4.91 28.48 -13.99
CA ILE A 157 -5.07 28.64 -15.45
C ILE A 157 -6.46 28.20 -15.87
N ARG A 158 -6.95 27.06 -15.39
CA ARG A 158 -8.29 26.56 -15.71
C ARG A 158 -9.39 27.48 -15.18
N LYS A 159 -9.17 28.09 -14.02
CA LYS A 159 -10.08 29.10 -13.45
C LYS A 159 -10.07 30.39 -14.27
N GLN A 160 -8.88 30.86 -14.67
CA GLN A 160 -8.77 32.03 -15.56
C GLN A 160 -9.45 31.80 -16.91
N ASN A 161 -9.27 30.62 -17.50
CA ASN A 161 -9.96 30.26 -18.76
C ASN A 161 -11.49 30.33 -18.60
N LEU A 162 -12.05 29.92 -17.46
CA LEU A 162 -13.50 30.07 -17.20
C LEU A 162 -13.90 31.55 -17.18
N LEU A 163 -13.17 32.40 -16.47
CA LEU A 163 -13.46 33.84 -16.40
C LEU A 163 -13.38 34.51 -17.76
N ASP A 164 -12.39 34.14 -18.56
CA ASP A 164 -12.19 34.66 -19.90
C ASP A 164 -13.32 34.20 -20.84
N GLU A 165 -13.77 32.95 -20.72
CA GLU A 165 -14.91 32.44 -21.50
C GLU A 165 -16.22 33.11 -21.12
N ILE A 166 -16.49 33.34 -19.83
CA ILE A 166 -17.64 34.08 -19.34
C ILE A 166 -17.64 35.50 -19.97
N LYS A 167 -16.52 36.23 -19.87
CA LYS A 167 -16.38 37.56 -20.48
C LYS A 167 -16.57 37.54 -22.01
N ARG A 168 -16.05 36.51 -22.70
CA ARG A 168 -16.24 36.35 -24.15
C ARG A 168 -17.71 36.22 -24.50
N ILE A 169 -18.46 35.37 -23.76
CA ILE A 169 -19.91 35.16 -23.97
C ILE A 169 -20.70 36.44 -23.62
N GLU A 170 -20.36 37.11 -22.51
CA GLU A 170 -20.98 38.40 -22.14
C GLU A 170 -20.89 39.49 -23.21
N ASN A 171 -19.80 39.53 -23.97
CA ASN A 171 -19.56 40.48 -25.03
C ASN A 171 -19.95 39.97 -26.43
N SER A 172 -20.58 38.80 -26.52
CA SER A 172 -21.01 38.21 -27.79
C SER A 172 -22.49 38.45 -28.06
N ASP A 173 -22.87 38.41 -29.33
CA ASP A 173 -24.26 38.44 -29.79
C ASP A 173 -24.80 37.01 -30.02
N GLU A 174 -24.23 35.99 -29.33
CA GLU A 174 -24.60 34.60 -29.55
C GLU A 174 -26.05 34.30 -29.17
N PHE A 175 -26.76 33.59 -30.04
CA PHE A 175 -28.05 33.01 -29.71
C PHE A 175 -27.91 32.05 -28.53
N ASN A 176 -28.75 32.14 -27.50
CA ASN A 176 -28.67 31.42 -26.23
C ASN A 176 -27.55 31.87 -25.24
N LYS A 177 -27.09 33.11 -25.34
CA LYS A 177 -26.11 33.72 -24.43
C LYS A 177 -26.44 33.48 -22.95
N GLU A 178 -27.63 33.82 -22.50
CA GLU A 178 -28.06 33.65 -21.09
C GLU A 178 -27.99 32.21 -20.62
N LYS A 179 -28.39 31.25 -21.46
CA LYS A 179 -28.29 29.82 -21.13
C LYS A 179 -26.85 29.35 -20.99
N LYS A 180 -25.96 29.85 -21.86
CA LYS A 180 -24.52 29.52 -21.81
C LYS A 180 -23.86 30.10 -20.56
N LEU A 181 -24.16 31.38 -20.24
CA LEU A 181 -23.66 32.01 -19.01
C LEU A 181 -24.11 31.24 -17.77
N ALA A 182 -25.40 30.91 -17.66
CA ALA A 182 -25.93 30.12 -16.55
C ALA A 182 -25.34 28.70 -16.41
N GLN A 183 -24.78 28.15 -17.51
CA GLN A 183 -24.03 26.89 -17.47
C GLN A 183 -22.59 27.10 -16.99
N LEU A 184 -21.91 28.15 -17.48
CA LEU A 184 -20.55 28.47 -17.09
C LEU A 184 -20.44 28.88 -15.61
N GLU A 185 -21.40 29.65 -15.11
CA GLU A 185 -21.46 30.08 -13.70
C GLU A 185 -21.55 28.92 -12.69
N LYS A 186 -21.98 27.72 -13.13
CA LYS A 186 -22.02 26.51 -12.30
C LYS A 186 -20.68 25.76 -12.22
N LEU A 187 -19.70 26.17 -12.99
CA LEU A 187 -18.40 25.53 -13.06
C LEU A 187 -17.38 26.27 -12.19
N ASP A 188 -16.47 25.51 -11.56
CA ASP A 188 -15.31 26.10 -10.87
C ASP A 188 -14.16 26.37 -11.83
N THR A 189 -14.01 25.54 -12.86
CA THR A 189 -12.94 25.67 -13.87
C THR A 189 -13.43 25.16 -15.22
N ILE A 190 -12.77 25.60 -16.31
CA ILE A 190 -12.88 24.97 -17.62
C ILE A 190 -11.50 24.56 -18.14
N GLY A 191 -11.49 23.57 -19.00
CA GLY A 191 -10.30 22.97 -19.58
C GLY A 191 -10.04 21.55 -19.08
N GLY A 192 -9.32 20.81 -19.91
CA GLY A 192 -9.00 19.41 -19.65
C GLY A 192 -7.85 19.25 -18.66
N ILE A 193 -7.85 18.13 -17.98
CA ILE A 193 -6.69 17.57 -17.32
C ILE A 193 -6.14 16.46 -18.21
N ASN A 194 -4.83 16.21 -18.14
CA ASN A 194 -4.18 15.25 -19.03
C ASN A 194 -3.98 13.86 -18.41
N PHE A 195 -4.69 13.57 -17.31
CA PHE A 195 -4.67 12.29 -16.62
C PHE A 195 -6.10 11.85 -16.27
N ASP A 196 -6.30 10.56 -16.11
CA ASP A 196 -7.59 9.92 -15.78
C ASP A 196 -7.58 9.26 -14.40
N SER A 197 -6.44 9.21 -13.76
CA SER A 197 -6.32 8.73 -12.38
C SER A 197 -5.13 9.34 -11.65
N VAL A 198 -5.20 9.32 -10.32
CA VAL A 198 -4.08 9.63 -9.42
C VAL A 198 -3.82 8.45 -8.50
N ILE A 199 -2.53 8.14 -8.29
CA ILE A 199 -2.07 7.19 -7.29
C ILE A 199 -1.43 8.01 -6.17
N MET A 200 -2.11 8.12 -5.05
CA MET A 200 -1.64 8.87 -3.87
C MET A 200 -0.88 7.91 -2.95
N ALA A 201 0.44 8.01 -2.92
CA ALA A 201 1.30 7.16 -2.09
C ALA A 201 1.49 7.76 -0.71
N ASP A 202 0.39 7.99 -0.01
CA ASP A 202 0.33 8.58 1.32
C ASP A 202 -0.67 7.86 2.23
N PHE A 203 -0.73 8.24 3.50
CA PHE A 203 -1.51 7.56 4.53
C PHE A 203 -2.20 8.55 5.44
N GLU A 204 -3.23 8.08 6.14
CA GLU A 204 -3.93 8.79 7.22
C GLU A 204 -4.37 10.22 6.83
N GLU A 205 -4.09 11.21 7.66
CA GLU A 205 -4.51 12.61 7.47
C GLU A 205 -3.79 13.28 6.29
N ASP A 206 -2.55 12.90 5.98
CA ASP A 206 -1.81 13.44 4.84
C ASP A 206 -2.45 13.01 3.51
N LEU A 207 -2.89 11.76 3.41
CA LEU A 207 -3.67 11.26 2.28
C LEU A 207 -4.97 12.05 2.09
N LYS A 208 -5.70 12.30 3.18
CA LYS A 208 -6.94 13.08 3.13
C LYS A 208 -6.69 14.52 2.69
N SER A 209 -5.60 15.12 3.15
CA SER A 209 -5.20 16.48 2.76
C SER A 209 -4.92 16.59 1.27
N VAL A 210 -4.20 15.62 0.68
CA VAL A 210 -3.96 15.54 -0.76
C VAL A 210 -5.26 15.34 -1.53
N ALA A 211 -6.10 14.40 -1.12
CA ALA A 211 -7.37 14.11 -1.78
C ALA A 211 -8.33 15.31 -1.71
N THR A 212 -8.41 15.99 -0.57
CA THR A 212 -9.23 17.21 -0.41
C THR A 212 -8.70 18.35 -1.27
N SER A 213 -7.37 18.51 -1.38
CA SER A 213 -6.76 19.51 -2.26
C SER A 213 -7.05 19.25 -3.74
N LEU A 214 -7.13 17.98 -4.16
CA LEU A 214 -7.57 17.61 -5.51
C LEU A 214 -9.03 18.02 -5.75
N ILE A 215 -9.92 17.80 -4.78
CA ILE A 215 -11.33 18.22 -4.85
C ILE A 215 -11.41 19.74 -4.94
N TYR A 216 -10.68 20.45 -4.07
CA TYR A 216 -10.62 21.92 -4.08
C TYR A 216 -10.19 22.46 -5.43
N THR A 217 -9.31 21.76 -6.13
CA THR A 217 -8.84 22.14 -7.48
C THR A 217 -9.74 21.63 -8.62
N ASP A 218 -11.00 21.31 -8.33
CA ASP A 218 -11.99 20.83 -9.30
C ASP A 218 -11.57 19.51 -10.00
N ILE A 219 -10.99 18.60 -9.23
CA ILE A 219 -10.64 17.25 -9.67
C ILE A 219 -11.18 16.22 -8.67
N PRO A 220 -12.51 16.11 -8.49
CA PRO A 220 -13.10 15.17 -7.55
C PRO A 220 -12.98 13.71 -8.05
N PRO A 221 -13.22 12.71 -7.17
CA PRO A 221 -13.18 11.29 -7.52
C PRO A 221 -14.27 10.87 -8.52
N THR A 222 -15.25 11.72 -8.78
CA THR A 222 -16.22 11.54 -9.86
C THR A 222 -15.68 11.90 -11.25
N ARG A 223 -14.59 12.67 -11.30
CA ARG A 223 -13.96 13.11 -12.56
C ARG A 223 -12.77 12.23 -12.94
N ILE A 224 -12.02 11.74 -11.97
CA ILE A 224 -10.87 10.84 -12.18
C ILE A 224 -10.87 9.74 -11.13
N THR A 225 -10.16 8.64 -11.40
CA THR A 225 -10.04 7.54 -10.44
C THR A 225 -9.00 7.85 -9.36
N TYR A 226 -9.43 7.85 -8.10
CA TYR A 226 -8.54 7.93 -6.95
C TYR A 226 -8.04 6.56 -6.55
N ILE A 227 -6.72 6.38 -6.53
CA ILE A 227 -6.05 5.15 -6.12
C ILE A 227 -5.06 5.50 -5.01
N THR A 228 -4.89 4.64 -4.02
CA THR A 228 -3.87 4.79 -2.99
C THR A 228 -3.18 3.46 -2.69
N LEU A 229 -2.18 3.49 -1.82
CA LEU A 229 -1.56 2.28 -1.29
C LEU A 229 -2.48 1.58 -0.29
N ASN A 230 -2.09 0.42 0.24
CA ASN A 230 -2.90 -0.34 1.18
C ASN A 230 -3.18 0.45 2.46
N GLN A 231 -4.44 0.73 2.71
CA GLN A 231 -4.95 1.47 3.88
C GLN A 231 -5.52 0.54 4.97
N TRP A 232 -5.39 -0.76 4.83
CA TRP A 232 -5.83 -1.75 5.80
C TRP A 232 -7.28 -1.59 6.28
N PHE A 233 -8.17 -1.13 5.40
CA PHE A 233 -9.59 -0.88 5.70
C PHE A 233 -9.78 0.16 6.82
N ASP A 234 -8.95 1.19 6.84
CA ASP A 234 -9.08 2.30 7.79
C ASP A 234 -10.47 2.93 7.69
N LYS A 235 -11.23 2.84 8.77
CA LYS A 235 -12.60 3.35 8.84
C LYS A 235 -12.66 4.87 8.69
N SER A 236 -11.64 5.60 9.12
CA SER A 236 -11.58 7.05 9.00
C SER A 236 -11.50 7.48 7.53
N LEU A 237 -10.80 6.71 6.71
CA LEU A 237 -10.72 6.92 5.27
C LEU A 237 -11.99 6.47 4.54
N ILE A 238 -12.50 5.27 4.88
CA ILE A 238 -13.69 4.69 4.23
C ILE A 238 -14.95 5.55 4.48
N ASN A 239 -15.06 6.14 5.66
CA ASN A 239 -16.20 6.96 6.04
C ASN A 239 -16.12 8.41 5.54
N GLU A 240 -14.99 8.85 4.98
CA GLU A 240 -14.82 10.18 4.41
C GLU A 240 -15.49 10.26 3.04
N LYS A 241 -16.76 10.68 3.03
CA LYS A 241 -17.62 10.64 1.84
C LYS A 241 -17.14 11.50 0.69
N MET A 242 -16.47 12.60 0.97
CA MET A 242 -16.05 13.56 -0.06
C MET A 242 -14.98 13.00 -0.99
N ILE A 243 -14.11 12.11 -0.49
CA ILE A 243 -13.01 11.51 -1.26
C ILE A 243 -13.38 10.15 -1.86
N GLN A 244 -14.63 9.71 -1.72
CA GLN A 244 -15.08 8.42 -2.27
C GLN A 244 -15.62 8.59 -3.71
N PRO A 245 -15.42 7.57 -4.57
CA PRO A 245 -14.73 6.31 -4.31
C PRO A 245 -13.20 6.44 -4.35
N ILE A 246 -12.53 5.80 -3.40
CA ILE A 246 -11.08 5.63 -3.39
C ILE A 246 -10.73 4.14 -3.43
N TYR A 247 -9.79 3.74 -4.27
CA TYR A 247 -9.40 2.35 -4.49
C TYR A 247 -8.01 2.08 -3.91
N PHE A 248 -7.82 0.94 -3.28
CA PHE A 248 -6.51 0.53 -2.77
C PHE A 248 -6.30 -0.98 -2.83
N PRO A 249 -5.06 -1.44 -3.06
CA PRO A 249 -4.73 -2.85 -2.98
C PRO A 249 -4.83 -3.29 -1.52
N SER A 250 -5.43 -4.44 -1.27
CA SER A 250 -5.52 -5.00 0.08
C SER A 250 -5.65 -6.52 0.06
N VAL A 251 -5.67 -7.10 1.25
CA VAL A 251 -6.04 -8.51 1.47
C VAL A 251 -7.54 -8.70 1.27
N ASN A 252 -8.00 -9.95 1.20
CA ASN A 252 -9.43 -10.23 1.16
C ASN A 252 -10.11 -9.73 2.45
N TYR A 253 -11.12 -8.87 2.29
CA TYR A 253 -11.80 -8.23 3.42
C TYR A 253 -12.51 -9.24 4.33
N GLU A 254 -13.21 -10.20 3.75
CA GLU A 254 -13.96 -11.21 4.49
C GLU A 254 -13.02 -12.08 5.33
N ASN A 255 -11.92 -12.56 4.73
CA ASN A 255 -10.90 -13.32 5.45
C ASN A 255 -10.29 -12.52 6.60
N TYR A 256 -10.04 -11.23 6.37
CA TYR A 256 -9.50 -10.35 7.40
C TYR A 256 -10.47 -10.17 8.57
N ILE A 257 -11.75 -9.92 8.31
CA ILE A 257 -12.78 -9.78 9.35
C ILE A 257 -12.98 -11.10 10.11
N ASN A 258 -13.04 -12.23 9.41
CA ASN A 258 -13.16 -13.55 10.02
C ASN A 258 -11.99 -13.84 10.98
N TYR A 259 -10.77 -13.52 10.55
CA TYR A 259 -9.58 -13.61 11.39
C TYR A 259 -9.69 -12.70 12.63
N LEU A 260 -10.09 -11.43 12.48
CA LEU A 260 -10.22 -10.49 13.59
C LEU A 260 -11.22 -11.01 14.65
N ASN A 261 -12.36 -11.50 14.20
CA ASN A 261 -13.39 -12.08 15.07
C ASN A 261 -12.85 -13.30 15.81
N LYS A 262 -12.20 -14.21 15.11
CA LYS A 262 -11.58 -15.41 15.68
C LYS A 262 -10.49 -15.07 16.71
N PHE A 263 -9.61 -14.12 16.37
CA PHE A 263 -8.55 -13.66 17.27
C PHE A 263 -9.12 -13.04 18.53
N ASN A 264 -10.13 -12.19 18.41
CA ASN A 264 -10.80 -11.56 19.55
C ASN A 264 -11.50 -12.60 20.44
N THR A 265 -12.18 -13.58 19.83
CA THR A 265 -12.85 -14.67 20.58
C THR A 265 -11.86 -15.47 21.40
N ASN A 266 -10.70 -15.83 20.82
CA ASN A 266 -9.69 -16.66 21.48
C ASN A 266 -8.87 -15.92 22.55
N PHE A 267 -8.59 -14.63 22.31
CA PHE A 267 -7.62 -13.90 23.15
C PHE A 267 -8.19 -12.68 23.86
N LYS A 268 -9.47 -12.33 23.64
CA LYS A 268 -10.14 -11.15 24.22
C LYS A 268 -9.36 -9.84 23.99
N ARG A 269 -8.73 -9.72 22.82
CA ARG A 269 -7.89 -8.56 22.43
C ARG A 269 -8.03 -8.28 20.95
N ASN A 270 -7.77 -7.02 20.58
CA ASN A 270 -7.67 -6.65 19.17
C ASN A 270 -6.33 -7.14 18.58
N SER A 271 -6.42 -7.63 17.36
CA SER A 271 -5.26 -7.95 16.55
C SER A 271 -4.76 -6.76 15.76
N ASN A 272 -3.59 -6.89 15.14
CA ASN A 272 -3.04 -5.94 14.19
C ASN A 272 -2.74 -6.63 12.84
N GLN A 273 -2.38 -5.83 11.85
CA GLN A 273 -2.16 -6.29 10.48
C GLN A 273 -1.02 -7.32 10.36
N ILE A 274 0.08 -7.11 11.10
CA ILE A 274 1.23 -8.04 11.10
C ILE A 274 0.82 -9.39 11.69
N ALA A 275 -0.04 -9.39 12.69
CA ALA A 275 -0.56 -10.61 13.28
C ALA A 275 -1.48 -11.37 12.30
N PHE A 276 -2.31 -10.67 11.53
CA PHE A 276 -3.07 -11.27 10.44
C PHE A 276 -2.15 -11.89 9.39
N LEU A 277 -1.16 -11.12 8.91
CA LEU A 277 -0.19 -11.63 7.93
C LEU A 277 0.57 -12.86 8.48
N SER A 278 0.88 -12.91 9.78
CA SER A 278 1.55 -14.07 10.36
C SER A 278 0.67 -15.31 10.43
N TYR A 279 -0.65 -15.15 10.62
CA TYR A 279 -1.61 -16.23 10.55
C TYR A 279 -1.69 -16.81 9.14
N ASP A 280 -1.87 -15.94 8.15
CA ASP A 280 -2.00 -16.31 6.74
C ASP A 280 -0.69 -16.93 6.21
N LEU A 281 0.45 -16.34 6.55
CA LEU A 281 1.77 -16.86 6.19
C LEU A 281 2.03 -18.26 6.78
N THR A 282 1.58 -18.52 8.00
CA THR A 282 1.74 -19.86 8.62
C THR A 282 0.97 -20.91 7.82
N GLY A 283 -0.26 -20.59 7.39
CA GLY A 283 -1.04 -21.45 6.50
C GLY A 283 -0.38 -21.69 5.15
N LEU A 284 0.17 -20.61 4.55
CA LEU A 284 0.90 -20.70 3.28
C LEU A 284 2.16 -21.58 3.41
N VAL A 285 2.96 -21.38 4.45
CA VAL A 285 4.15 -22.21 4.71
C VAL A 285 3.78 -23.68 4.83
N TYR A 286 2.74 -23.98 5.63
CA TYR A 286 2.26 -25.35 5.74
C TYR A 286 1.85 -25.93 4.39
N TYR A 287 1.06 -25.20 3.62
CA TYR A 287 0.59 -25.63 2.31
C TYR A 287 1.74 -25.94 1.34
N LEU A 288 2.76 -25.08 1.31
CA LEU A 288 3.95 -25.26 0.47
C LEU A 288 4.78 -26.46 0.92
N LEU A 289 4.98 -26.64 2.22
CA LEU A 289 5.67 -27.81 2.78
C LEU A 289 4.90 -29.09 2.50
N PHE A 290 3.58 -29.10 2.69
CA PHE A 290 2.73 -30.25 2.40
C PHE A 290 2.84 -30.66 0.91
N LYS A 291 2.77 -29.71 0.00
CA LYS A 291 2.94 -29.96 -1.45
C LYS A 291 4.32 -30.51 -1.79
N ASN A 292 5.35 -30.12 -1.05
CA ASN A 292 6.73 -30.55 -1.27
C ASN A 292 7.15 -31.72 -0.36
N ASN A 293 6.19 -32.52 0.12
CA ASN A 293 6.44 -33.65 1.02
C ASN A 293 7.29 -33.29 2.27
N PHE A 294 7.14 -32.07 2.79
CA PHE A 294 7.92 -31.49 3.92
C PHE A 294 9.42 -31.41 3.69
N VAL A 295 9.86 -31.42 2.43
CA VAL A 295 11.26 -31.11 2.07
C VAL A 295 11.42 -29.60 2.01
N VAL A 296 12.29 -29.05 2.86
CA VAL A 296 12.57 -27.59 2.91
C VAL A 296 13.71 -27.25 1.97
N ASN A 297 13.43 -26.42 0.98
CA ASN A 297 14.41 -25.76 0.14
C ASN A 297 13.95 -24.33 -0.18
N ASN A 298 14.84 -23.47 -0.64
CA ASN A 298 14.49 -22.08 -0.97
C ASN A 298 13.53 -21.96 -2.15
N GLU A 299 13.51 -22.94 -3.04
CA GLU A 299 12.72 -22.91 -4.28
C GLU A 299 11.22 -22.99 -4.03
N ILE A 300 10.77 -23.54 -2.90
CA ILE A 300 9.34 -23.63 -2.57
C ILE A 300 8.70 -22.26 -2.37
N PHE A 301 9.50 -21.19 -2.19
CA PHE A 301 9.02 -19.82 -1.97
C PHE A 301 9.18 -18.92 -3.20
N TYR A 302 9.66 -19.43 -4.34
CA TYR A 302 9.82 -18.74 -5.62
C TYR A 302 8.96 -19.40 -6.71
#